data_f5bb652a6c17713107ad23d2ae70705b
#
_entry.id   f5bb652a6c17713107ad23d2ae70705b
#
_cell.length_a   1.000
_cell.length_b   1.000
_cell.length_c   1.000
_cell.angle_alpha   90.00
_cell.angle_beta   90.00
_cell.angle_gamma   90.00
#
_symmetry.space_group_name_H-M   'P 1'
#
loop_
_entity.id
_entity.type
_entity.pdbx_description
1 polymer ?
#
loop_
_entity_poly.entity_id
_entity_poly.type
_entity_poly.pdbx_seq_one_letter_code
_entity_poly.pdbx_strand_id
1 'polypeptide(L)' 'MFERLVDIICNYVEVEAENVEMSSRFVEDLGFTSFDFMTMLGDLEDEFDIEIDQKEVANVRTVEEALNYMKELGAE' A
#
# COMPACT_ATOMS: atom_id res chain seq x y z
N MET A 1 0.77 -2.14 -12.18
CA MET A 1 1.08 -2.20 -10.73
C MET A 1 0.04 -1.55 -9.83
N PHE A 2 -0.46 -0.39 -10.20
CA PHE A 2 -1.47 0.30 -9.39
C PHE A 2 -2.69 -0.59 -9.11
N GLU A 3 -3.19 -1.27 -10.13
CA GLU A 3 -4.37 -2.12 -9.99
C GLU A 3 -4.14 -3.27 -9.01
N ARG A 4 -2.96 -3.86 -9.01
CA ARG A 4 -2.64 -4.95 -8.08
C ARG A 4 -2.54 -4.42 -6.65
N LEU A 5 -1.99 -3.23 -6.48
CA LEU A 5 -1.93 -2.59 -5.17
C LEU A 5 -3.35 -2.33 -4.66
N VAL A 6 -4.23 -1.82 -5.52
CA VAL A 6 -5.62 -1.56 -5.16
C VAL A 6 -6.32 -2.86 -4.75
N ASP A 7 -6.09 -3.94 -5.48
CA ASP A 7 -6.70 -5.23 -5.13
C ASP A 7 -6.28 -5.67 -3.73
N ILE A 8 -5.00 -5.49 -3.39
CA ILE A 8 -4.50 -5.86 -2.08
C ILE A 8 -5.10 -4.95 -1.00
N ILE A 9 -5.18 -3.66 -1.28
CA ILE A 9 -5.80 -2.69 -0.35
C ILE A 9 -7.23 -3.12 -0.03
N CYS A 10 -7.99 -3.53 -1.02
CA CYS A 10 -9.39 -3.91 -0.84
C CYS A 10 -9.56 -5.19 -0.02
N ASN A 11 -8.50 -5.95 0.20
CA ASN A 11 -8.55 -7.11 1.07
C ASN A 11 -8.55 -6.72 2.55
N TYR A 12 -8.17 -5.49 2.86
CA TYR A 12 -8.04 -5.04 4.25
C TYR A 12 -9.12 -4.06 4.68
N VAL A 13 -9.72 -3.36 3.74
CA VAL A 13 -10.73 -2.35 4.05
C VAL A 13 -11.90 -2.48 3.07
N GLU A 14 -13.08 -2.05 3.53
CA GLU A 14 -14.30 -2.14 2.72
C GLU A 14 -14.47 -0.85 1.91
N VAL A 15 -13.64 -0.69 0.88
CA VAL A 15 -13.77 0.43 -0.04
C VAL A 15 -13.90 -0.12 -1.45
N GLU A 16 -14.58 0.63 -2.30
CA GLU A 16 -14.67 0.26 -3.71
C GLU A 16 -13.34 0.55 -4.39
N ALA A 17 -12.87 -0.38 -5.22
CA ALA A 17 -11.60 -0.22 -5.94
C ALA A 17 -11.57 1.10 -6.72
N GLU A 18 -12.70 1.47 -7.31
CA GLU A 18 -12.81 2.69 -8.12
C GLU A 18 -12.69 3.96 -7.29
N ASN A 19 -12.84 3.86 -5.97
CA ASN A 19 -12.72 5.00 -5.07
C ASN A 19 -11.31 5.15 -4.50
N VAL A 20 -10.41 4.22 -4.79
CA VAL A 20 -9.02 4.30 -4.35
C VAL A 20 -8.23 5.10 -5.37
N GLU A 21 -7.66 6.22 -4.93
CA GLU A 21 -6.93 7.13 -5.81
C GLU A 21 -5.48 7.25 -5.36
N MET A 22 -4.66 7.82 -6.21
CA MET A 22 -3.25 8.04 -5.87
C MET A 22 -3.10 8.94 -4.65
N SER A 23 -4.01 9.88 -4.47
CA SER A 23 -3.98 10.80 -3.34
C SER A 23 -4.64 10.24 -2.08
N SER A 24 -5.23 9.05 -2.15
CA SER A 24 -5.88 8.44 -0.99
C SER A 24 -4.86 8.16 0.11
N ARG A 25 -5.19 8.57 1.34
CA ARG A 25 -4.34 8.31 2.50
C ARG A 25 -4.80 7.02 3.16
N PHE A 26 -3.84 6.17 3.52
CA PHE A 26 -4.19 4.84 4.04
C PHE A 26 -5.01 4.92 5.33
N VAL A 27 -4.59 5.74 6.27
CA VAL A 27 -5.27 5.82 7.57
C VAL A 27 -6.51 6.71 7.49
N GLU A 28 -6.34 7.95 6.99
CA GLU A 28 -7.41 8.94 7.03
C GLU A 28 -8.51 8.69 6.01
N ASP A 29 -8.15 8.23 4.81
CA ASP A 29 -9.13 8.10 3.73
C ASP A 29 -9.61 6.66 3.54
N LEU A 30 -8.73 5.68 3.75
CA LEU A 30 -9.06 4.28 3.51
C LEU A 30 -9.41 3.51 4.77
N GLY A 31 -9.10 4.07 5.94
CA GLY A 31 -9.47 3.45 7.20
C GLY A 31 -8.53 2.37 7.70
N PHE A 32 -7.29 2.34 7.21
CA PHE A 32 -6.30 1.39 7.70
C PHE A 32 -5.92 1.70 9.14
N THR A 33 -5.78 0.65 9.94
CA THR A 33 -5.12 0.78 11.23
C THR A 33 -3.63 0.55 11.01
N SER A 34 -2.82 0.86 12.02
CA SER A 34 -1.37 0.57 11.94
C SER A 34 -1.13 -0.92 11.73
N PHE A 35 -1.92 -1.75 12.37
CA PHE A 35 -1.81 -3.20 12.23
C PHE A 35 -2.12 -3.64 10.80
N ASP A 36 -3.21 -3.12 10.24
CA ASP A 36 -3.59 -3.45 8.87
C ASP A 36 -2.50 -3.03 7.87
N PHE A 37 -1.94 -1.84 8.10
CA PHE A 37 -0.90 -1.33 7.22
C PHE A 37 0.34 -2.24 7.25
N MET A 38 0.77 -2.62 8.43
CA MET A 38 1.95 -3.50 8.59
C MET A 38 1.70 -4.86 7.95
N THR A 39 0.51 -5.42 8.12
CA THR A 39 0.16 -6.70 7.52
C THR A 39 0.15 -6.61 5.99
N MET A 40 -0.39 -5.50 5.46
CA MET A 40 -0.40 -5.27 4.02
C MET A 40 1.02 -5.22 3.47
N LEU A 41 1.95 -4.60 4.20
CA LEU A 41 3.34 -4.53 3.74
C LEU A 41 3.93 -5.91 3.53
N GLY A 42 3.61 -6.85 4.42
CA GLY A 42 4.05 -8.24 4.26
C GLY A 42 3.51 -8.87 2.99
N ASP A 43 2.24 -8.62 2.68
CA ASP A 43 1.64 -9.12 1.45
C ASP A 43 2.31 -8.51 0.22
N LEU A 44 2.66 -7.22 0.28
CA LEU A 44 3.32 -6.56 -0.83
C LEU A 44 4.71 -7.13 -1.07
N GLU A 45 5.43 -7.45 0.01
CA GLU A 45 6.74 -8.07 -0.12
C GLU A 45 6.65 -9.40 -0.84
N ASP A 46 5.66 -10.21 -0.47
CA ASP A 46 5.47 -11.52 -1.09
C ASP A 46 4.97 -11.41 -2.53
N GLU A 47 4.02 -10.51 -2.76
CA GLU A 47 3.39 -10.37 -4.07
C GLU A 47 4.36 -9.84 -5.12
N PHE A 48 5.21 -8.89 -4.74
CA PHE A 48 6.10 -8.22 -5.67
C PHE A 48 7.57 -8.62 -5.51
N ASP A 49 7.85 -9.54 -4.59
CA ASP A 49 9.21 -10.02 -4.33
C ASP A 49 10.18 -8.87 -4.03
N ILE A 50 9.82 -8.05 -3.07
CA ILE A 50 10.62 -6.89 -2.63
C ILE A 50 10.84 -6.97 -1.13
N GLU A 51 11.83 -6.21 -0.64
CA GLU A 51 12.07 -6.07 0.79
C GLU A 51 11.74 -4.65 1.21
N ILE A 52 10.83 -4.52 2.16
CA ILE A 52 10.39 -3.22 2.64
C ILE A 52 11.08 -2.89 3.96
N ASP A 53 11.73 -1.72 4.01
CA ASP A 53 12.35 -1.20 5.22
C ASP A 53 11.30 -0.43 6.02
N GLN A 54 11.00 -0.90 7.24
CA GLN A 54 9.98 -0.28 8.06
C GLN A 54 10.29 1.17 8.42
N LYS A 55 11.56 1.53 8.48
CA LYS A 55 11.94 2.91 8.76
C LYS A 55 11.61 3.83 7.59
N GLU A 56 11.84 3.34 6.38
CA GLU A 56 11.53 4.12 5.19
C GLU A 56 10.03 4.23 4.97
N VAL A 57 9.32 3.14 5.19
CA VAL A 57 7.88 3.09 4.94
C VAL A 57 7.09 3.91 5.96
N ALA A 58 7.69 4.26 7.09
CA ALA A 58 7.04 5.10 8.08
C ALA A 58 6.63 6.47 7.50
N ASN A 59 7.27 6.90 6.43
CA ASN A 59 6.95 8.15 5.76
C ASN A 59 5.91 8.00 4.66
N VAL A 60 5.51 6.77 4.35
CA VAL A 60 4.53 6.48 3.32
C VAL A 60 3.13 6.64 3.91
N ARG A 61 2.35 7.56 3.36
CA ARG A 61 1.01 7.87 3.87
C ARG A 61 -0.08 7.72 2.81
N THR A 62 0.27 7.90 1.53
CA THR A 62 -0.69 7.83 0.44
C THR A 62 -0.39 6.67 -0.48
N VAL A 63 -1.37 6.32 -1.30
CA VAL A 63 -1.23 5.26 -2.29
C VAL A 63 -0.09 5.60 -3.26
N GLU A 64 0.00 6.86 -3.67
CA GLU A 64 1.07 7.29 -4.57
C GLU A 64 2.45 7.09 -3.96
N GLU A 65 2.60 7.46 -2.70
CA GLU A 65 3.87 7.29 -2.01
C GLU A 65 4.25 5.82 -1.90
N ALA A 66 3.27 4.96 -1.60
CA ALA A 66 3.50 3.54 -1.53
C ALA A 66 3.94 2.98 -2.88
N LEU A 67 3.26 3.40 -3.94
CA LEU A 67 3.55 2.93 -5.28
C LEU A 67 4.97 3.34 -5.71
N ASN A 68 5.33 4.60 -5.46
CA ASN A 68 6.66 5.10 -5.79
C ASN A 68 7.74 4.37 -5.00
N TYR A 69 7.49 4.11 -3.73
CA TYR A 69 8.44 3.39 -2.89
C TYR A 69 8.66 1.98 -3.42
N MET A 70 7.56 1.29 -3.80
CA MET A 70 7.66 -0.05 -4.34
C MET A 70 8.46 -0.08 -5.65
N LYS A 71 8.29 0.93 -6.49
CA LYS A 71 9.05 1.04 -7.74
C LYS A 71 10.53 1.22 -7.46
N GLU A 72 10.88 1.99 -6.44
CA GLU A 72 12.27 2.18 -6.03
C GLU A 72 12.91 0.86 -5.59
N LEU A 73 12.09 -0.04 -5.03
CA LEU A 73 12.57 -1.35 -4.57
C LEU A 73 12.62 -2.38 -5.70
N GLY A 74 12.21 -1.99 -6.89
CA GLY A 74 12.28 -2.88 -8.05
C GLY A 74 10.98 -3.57 -8.41
N ALA A 75 9.88 -3.24 -7.75
CA ALA A 75 8.57 -3.81 -8.08
C ALA A 75 8.08 -3.26 -9.42
N GLU A 76 7.29 -4.04 -10.12
CA GLU A 76 6.71 -3.65 -11.39
C GLU A 76 5.23 -3.87 -11.44
#